data_7405870bbad9d060090ce513aa481172
#
_entry.id   7405870bbad9d060090ce513aa481172
#
_cell.length_a   1.000
_cell.length_b   1.000
_cell.length_c   1.000
_cell.angle_alpha   90.00
_cell.angle_beta   90.00
_cell.angle_gamma   90.00
#
_symmetry.space_group_name_H-M   'P 1'
#
loop_
_entity.id
_entity.type
_entity.pdbx_description
1 polymer ?
#
loop_
_entity_poly.entity_id
_entity_poly.type
_entity_poly.pdbx_seq_one_letter_code
_entity_poly.pdbx_strand_id
1 'polypeptide(L)'
;MMVAVCSLCACTLQAQKAKTGKQAVSGVPSVIRVRAGSKSVSPPSGPSRHPLGKTARALQRQGYVNVKDADSSIQVSLMYARPDNFCGVTLYDDLREAFLHPKAAKALCEAQRFLKTLRPDLSLKVYDAARPMEIQQKMWNRVKDTPRDIYVSNPAHGGGMHNYGMAVDITLCDARGDTLPMGTKIDHMSSASHIDREATLVSSGRLSPTAHSNRQLLRRVMRHAGWMPLRTEWWHFNLCSRATARQHYKVITLH
;
A
#
# COMPACT_ATOMS: atom_id res chain seq x y z
N MET A 1 -55.97 17.54 27.67
CA MET A 1 -56.44 16.45 28.59
C MET A 1 -56.07 15.14 27.96
N MET A 2 -55.15 14.45 28.42
CA MET A 2 -55.08 13.13 29.05
C MET A 2 -53.62 12.71 29.23
N VAL A 3 -53.33 12.46 30.45
CA VAL A 3 -52.09 11.99 31.03
C VAL A 3 -52.15 10.43 31.03
N ALA A 4 -51.03 9.77 30.73
CA ALA A 4 -50.76 8.39 31.21
C ALA A 4 -49.27 8.16 31.06
N VAL A 5 -48.52 8.13 32.05
CA VAL A 5 -48.16 7.24 33.16
C VAL A 5 -47.04 6.27 32.79
N CYS A 6 -45.99 6.49 33.51
CA CYS A 6 -44.75 5.73 33.72
C CYS A 6 -44.92 4.24 33.96
N SER A 7 -44.01 3.42 33.55
CA SER A 7 -43.69 2.15 34.23
C SER A 7 -42.20 1.89 34.22
N LEU A 8 -41.60 2.08 35.39
CA LEU A 8 -40.29 1.60 35.77
C LEU A 8 -40.37 0.07 35.99
N CYS A 9 -39.46 -0.66 35.43
CA CYS A 9 -39.19 -2.04 35.84
C CYS A 9 -37.75 -2.16 36.32
N ALA A 10 -37.57 -2.21 37.61
CA ALA A 10 -36.35 -2.55 38.31
C ALA A 10 -36.15 -4.07 38.30
N CYS A 11 -35.03 -4.53 37.85
CA CYS A 11 -34.63 -5.94 38.03
C CYS A 11 -33.40 -6.03 38.92
N THR A 12 -33.61 -6.70 40.05
CA THR A 12 -32.74 -6.93 41.19
C THR A 12 -31.57 -7.88 40.85
N LEU A 13 -30.37 -7.51 41.34
CA LEU A 13 -29.20 -8.39 41.41
C LEU A 13 -29.45 -9.52 42.45
N GLN A 14 -29.21 -10.77 42.06
CA GLN A 14 -28.98 -11.87 42.99
C GLN A 14 -27.55 -12.40 42.82
N ALA A 15 -26.76 -12.23 43.89
CA ALA A 15 -25.43 -12.80 44.04
C ALA A 15 -25.52 -14.24 44.50
N GLN A 16 -24.96 -15.19 43.78
CA GLN A 16 -24.73 -16.56 44.25
C GLN A 16 -23.28 -16.78 44.63
N LYS A 17 -23.05 -17.05 45.90
CA LYS A 17 -21.79 -17.52 46.50
C LYS A 17 -21.56 -18.99 46.09
N ALA A 18 -20.43 -19.28 45.44
CA ALA A 18 -19.94 -20.65 45.26
C ALA A 18 -18.81 -20.93 46.26
N LYS A 19 -18.93 -22.09 46.87
CA LYS A 19 -18.10 -22.63 47.97
C LYS A 19 -16.75 -23.13 47.44
N THR A 20 -15.70 -22.84 48.19
CA THR A 20 -14.35 -23.40 48.09
C THR A 20 -14.33 -24.90 48.46
N GLY A 21 -13.76 -25.71 47.56
CA GLY A 21 -13.36 -27.09 47.85
C GLY A 21 -11.88 -27.26 47.50
N LYS A 22 -11.03 -27.39 48.52
CA LYS A 22 -9.62 -27.79 48.40
C LYS A 22 -9.57 -29.31 48.18
N GLN A 23 -8.92 -29.76 47.12
CA GLN A 23 -8.31 -31.08 47.05
C GLN A 23 -6.88 -30.97 46.56
N ALA A 24 -5.95 -31.40 47.40
CA ALA A 24 -4.54 -31.54 47.08
C ALA A 24 -4.33 -32.89 46.37
N VAL A 25 -3.64 -32.86 45.25
CA VAL A 25 -3.08 -34.05 44.61
C VAL A 25 -1.60 -33.79 44.34
N SER A 26 -0.77 -34.51 45.07
CA SER A 26 0.67 -34.63 44.89
C SER A 26 0.96 -35.48 43.65
N GLY A 27 1.87 -34.98 42.79
CA GLY A 27 2.40 -35.74 41.67
C GLY A 27 3.38 -34.90 40.89
N VAL A 28 4.67 -35.02 41.22
CA VAL A 28 5.79 -34.39 40.50
C VAL A 28 6.13 -35.32 39.33
N PRO A 29 6.02 -34.88 38.06
CA PRO A 29 6.64 -35.60 36.94
C PRO A 29 8.07 -35.14 36.72
N SER A 30 8.93 -36.09 36.49
CA SER A 30 10.35 -36.05 36.21
C SER A 30 10.72 -35.05 35.10
N VAL A 31 11.71 -34.20 35.39
CA VAL A 31 12.31 -33.26 34.41
C VAL A 31 13.10 -34.06 33.38
N ILE A 32 12.57 -34.19 32.17
CA ILE A 32 13.36 -34.64 31.01
C ILE A 32 14.26 -33.48 30.57
N ARG A 33 15.55 -33.63 30.83
CA ARG A 33 16.59 -32.73 30.30
C ARG A 33 16.74 -32.95 28.78
N VAL A 34 16.08 -32.12 27.98
CA VAL A 34 16.36 -32.02 26.55
C VAL A 34 17.66 -31.22 26.37
N ARG A 35 18.72 -31.87 25.87
CA ARG A 35 19.95 -31.20 25.46
C ARG A 35 19.62 -30.23 24.33
N ALA A 36 19.72 -28.91 24.58
CA ALA A 36 19.67 -27.86 23.58
C ALA A 36 20.96 -27.95 22.73
N GLY A 37 20.83 -28.52 21.54
CA GLY A 37 21.81 -28.37 20.49
C GLY A 37 21.73 -26.94 19.96
N SER A 38 22.64 -26.06 20.37
CA SER A 38 22.80 -24.73 19.82
C SER A 38 23.38 -24.84 18.41
N LYS A 39 22.52 -24.92 17.39
CA LYS A 39 22.91 -24.50 16.04
C LYS A 39 22.94 -22.98 16.06
N SER A 40 24.13 -22.41 15.99
CA SER A 40 24.35 -20.99 15.72
C SER A 40 23.71 -20.65 14.38
N VAL A 41 22.52 -20.08 14.40
CA VAL A 41 21.92 -19.45 13.22
C VAL A 41 22.69 -18.14 13.04
N SER A 42 23.57 -18.11 12.04
CA SER A 42 24.20 -16.87 11.58
C SER A 42 23.10 -15.85 11.30
N PRO A 43 23.27 -14.57 11.71
CA PRO A 43 22.28 -13.55 11.38
C PRO A 43 22.14 -13.49 9.86
N PRO A 44 20.91 -13.27 9.32
CA PRO A 44 20.70 -13.15 7.89
C PRO A 44 21.61 -12.04 7.38
N SER A 45 22.48 -12.39 6.42
CA SER A 45 23.28 -11.42 5.68
C SER A 45 22.34 -10.33 5.17
N GLY A 46 22.64 -9.07 5.49
CA GLY A 46 21.85 -7.93 5.03
C GLY A 46 21.59 -8.01 3.53
N PRO A 47 20.51 -7.39 3.01
CA PRO A 47 20.10 -7.54 1.64
C PRO A 47 21.28 -7.23 0.73
N SER A 48 21.66 -8.18 -0.11
CA SER A 48 22.69 -7.99 -1.15
C SER A 48 22.19 -6.88 -2.05
N ARG A 49 22.76 -5.68 -1.91
CA ARG A 49 22.42 -4.55 -2.77
C ARG A 49 23.03 -4.82 -4.13
N HIS A 50 22.22 -5.24 -5.08
CA HIS A 50 22.64 -5.22 -6.48
C HIS A 50 23.06 -3.78 -6.86
N PRO A 51 24.10 -3.61 -7.69
CA PRO A 51 24.48 -2.27 -8.16
C PRO A 51 23.27 -1.61 -8.85
N LEU A 52 23.01 -0.34 -8.49
CA LEU A 52 21.90 0.43 -9.07
C LEU A 52 22.02 0.49 -10.60
N GLY A 53 20.91 0.32 -11.30
CA GLY A 53 20.80 0.53 -12.74
C GLY A 53 21.10 1.98 -13.16
N LYS A 54 21.26 2.24 -14.46
CA LYS A 54 21.51 3.60 -14.98
C LYS A 54 20.37 4.55 -14.63
N THR A 55 19.12 4.08 -14.79
CA THR A 55 17.91 4.86 -14.45
C THR A 55 17.87 5.20 -12.96
N ALA A 56 18.13 4.24 -12.07
CA ALA A 56 18.17 4.47 -10.63
C ALA A 56 19.22 5.51 -10.24
N ARG A 57 20.45 5.42 -10.82
CA ARG A 57 21.50 6.42 -10.60
C ARG A 57 21.11 7.80 -11.13
N ALA A 58 20.42 7.89 -12.28
CA ALA A 58 19.94 9.14 -12.82
C ALA A 58 18.90 9.81 -11.90
N LEU A 59 17.95 9.04 -11.37
CA LEU A 59 16.98 9.52 -10.40
C LEU A 59 17.66 10.01 -9.11
N GLN A 60 18.62 9.25 -8.60
CA GLN A 60 19.37 9.62 -7.39
C GLN A 60 20.16 10.93 -7.59
N ARG A 61 20.84 11.10 -8.74
CA ARG A 61 21.55 12.37 -9.07
C ARG A 61 20.59 13.56 -9.17
N GLN A 62 19.35 13.36 -9.57
CA GLN A 62 18.31 14.40 -9.61
C GLN A 62 17.69 14.66 -8.23
N GLY A 63 18.16 13.99 -7.15
CA GLY A 63 17.70 14.20 -5.78
C GLY A 63 16.45 13.42 -5.41
N TYR A 64 16.03 12.45 -6.22
CA TYR A 64 14.95 11.53 -5.84
C TYR A 64 15.44 10.53 -4.80
N VAL A 65 14.58 10.20 -3.83
CA VAL A 65 14.89 9.34 -2.69
C VAL A 65 14.39 7.93 -2.97
N ASN A 66 15.25 6.94 -2.80
CA ASN A 66 14.86 5.54 -2.84
C ASN A 66 13.99 5.22 -1.61
N VAL A 67 12.81 4.68 -1.85
CA VAL A 67 11.81 4.35 -0.81
C VAL A 67 12.38 3.40 0.25
N LYS A 68 13.16 2.40 -0.16
CA LYS A 68 13.77 1.43 0.77
C LYS A 68 14.85 2.04 1.66
N ASP A 69 15.54 3.10 1.19
CA ASP A 69 16.51 3.83 1.99
C ASP A 69 15.83 4.77 2.98
N ALA A 70 14.64 5.30 2.63
CA ALA A 70 13.84 6.15 3.50
C ALA A 70 13.13 5.35 4.61
N ASP A 71 12.57 4.19 4.27
CA ASP A 71 11.94 3.26 5.21
C ASP A 71 12.05 1.82 4.68
N SER A 72 12.93 1.02 5.30
CA SER A 72 13.20 -0.36 4.88
C SER A 72 12.00 -1.31 5.07
N SER A 73 11.02 -0.96 5.89
CA SER A 73 9.81 -1.77 6.13
C SER A 73 8.80 -1.69 4.98
N ILE A 74 8.84 -0.62 4.15
CA ILE A 74 8.01 -0.50 2.95
C ILE A 74 8.49 -1.51 1.92
N GLN A 75 7.59 -2.32 1.38
CA GLN A 75 7.90 -3.28 0.32
C GLN A 75 7.87 -2.61 -1.06
N VAL A 76 8.70 -3.09 -1.99
CA VAL A 76 8.76 -2.59 -3.37
C VAL A 76 8.73 -3.76 -4.33
N SER A 77 7.87 -3.67 -5.36
CA SER A 77 7.75 -4.67 -6.42
C SER A 77 7.28 -3.98 -7.70
N LEU A 78 8.18 -3.24 -8.36
CA LEU A 78 7.83 -2.45 -9.55
C LEU A 78 7.19 -3.32 -10.63
N MET A 79 5.94 -3.03 -10.96
CA MET A 79 5.17 -3.86 -11.90
C MET A 79 5.64 -3.67 -13.35
N TYR A 80 6.09 -2.48 -13.71
CA TYR A 80 6.60 -2.20 -15.06
C TYR A 80 8.03 -2.71 -15.31
N ALA A 81 8.66 -3.30 -14.28
CA ALA A 81 9.90 -4.07 -14.42
C ALA A 81 9.66 -5.53 -14.86
N ARG A 82 8.39 -5.91 -15.09
CA ARG A 82 7.94 -7.24 -15.55
C ARG A 82 6.93 -7.09 -16.69
N PRO A 83 6.72 -8.11 -17.52
CA PRO A 83 5.75 -8.04 -18.62
C PRO A 83 4.29 -8.28 -18.19
N ASP A 84 4.04 -8.72 -16.95
CA ASP A 84 2.70 -9.01 -16.40
C ASP A 84 1.93 -7.76 -15.94
N ASN A 85 2.08 -6.66 -16.66
CA ASN A 85 1.38 -5.39 -16.49
C ASN A 85 0.40 -5.14 -17.64
N PHE A 86 -0.41 -4.07 -17.58
CA PHE A 86 -1.44 -3.80 -18.59
C PHE A 86 -0.88 -3.49 -19.99
N CYS A 87 0.40 -3.11 -20.11
CA CYS A 87 1.07 -2.91 -21.39
C CYS A 87 1.54 -4.21 -22.05
N GLY A 88 1.61 -5.31 -21.29
CA GLY A 88 2.08 -6.62 -21.75
C GLY A 88 3.57 -6.69 -22.07
N VAL A 89 4.36 -5.69 -21.66
CA VAL A 89 5.80 -5.61 -21.89
C VAL A 89 6.53 -5.02 -20.69
N THR A 90 7.81 -5.33 -20.56
CA THR A 90 8.71 -4.66 -19.61
C THR A 90 8.96 -3.23 -20.09
N LEU A 91 8.70 -2.24 -19.22
CA LEU A 91 8.97 -0.83 -19.50
C LEU A 91 10.20 -0.32 -18.76
N TYR A 92 10.48 -0.84 -17.56
CA TYR A 92 11.67 -0.54 -16.77
C TYR A 92 12.75 -1.58 -17.06
N ASP A 93 13.68 -1.23 -17.96
CA ASP A 93 14.73 -2.15 -18.38
C ASP A 93 15.71 -2.45 -17.23
N ASP A 94 16.14 -1.43 -16.49
CA ASP A 94 17.17 -1.50 -15.44
C ASP A 94 16.75 -0.89 -14.08
N LEU A 95 15.50 -0.43 -13.93
CA LEU A 95 14.97 0.11 -12.68
C LEU A 95 14.28 -0.99 -11.88
N ARG A 96 14.72 -1.18 -10.65
CA ARG A 96 14.16 -2.17 -9.69
C ARG A 96 13.75 -1.53 -8.37
N GLU A 97 14.20 -0.30 -8.13
CA GLU A 97 13.96 0.50 -6.93
C GLU A 97 12.86 1.54 -7.20
N ALA A 98 12.00 1.75 -6.19
CA ALA A 98 11.04 2.84 -6.22
C ALA A 98 11.67 4.13 -5.71
N PHE A 99 11.62 5.18 -6.52
CA PHE A 99 12.09 6.51 -6.15
C PHE A 99 10.93 7.48 -6.03
N LEU A 100 11.05 8.47 -5.14
CA LEU A 100 10.09 9.55 -4.96
C LEU A 100 10.79 10.89 -4.79
N HIS A 101 10.09 11.97 -5.10
CA HIS A 101 10.51 13.31 -4.69
C HIS A 101 10.66 13.31 -3.14
N PRO A 102 11.65 14.02 -2.54
CA PRO A 102 11.91 13.99 -1.08
C PRO A 102 10.66 14.25 -0.22
N LYS A 103 9.79 15.19 -0.61
CA LYS A 103 8.52 15.45 0.07
C LYS A 103 7.58 14.24 0.03
N ALA A 104 7.51 13.56 -1.11
CA ALA A 104 6.67 12.38 -1.30
C ALA A 104 7.22 11.17 -0.53
N ALA A 105 8.53 10.98 -0.52
CA ALA A 105 9.18 9.94 0.29
C ALA A 105 8.89 10.13 1.78
N LYS A 106 9.03 11.38 2.31
CA LYS A 106 8.70 11.70 3.69
C LYS A 106 7.24 11.41 4.03
N ALA A 107 6.31 11.81 3.16
CA ALA A 107 4.88 11.54 3.34
C ALA A 107 4.57 10.02 3.29
N LEU A 108 5.27 9.26 2.44
CA LEU A 108 5.09 7.81 2.39
C LEU A 108 5.58 7.12 3.68
N CYS A 109 6.72 7.54 4.24
CA CYS A 109 7.19 7.07 5.54
C CYS A 109 6.21 7.40 6.67
N GLU A 110 5.54 8.56 6.62
CA GLU A 110 4.49 8.91 7.59
C GLU A 110 3.29 7.97 7.46
N ALA A 111 2.83 7.68 6.23
CA ALA A 111 1.77 6.71 5.98
C ALA A 111 2.14 5.31 6.53
N GLN A 112 3.37 4.85 6.32
CA GLN A 112 3.86 3.57 6.83
C GLN A 112 3.87 3.55 8.36
N ARG A 113 4.38 4.60 9.01
CA ARG A 113 4.36 4.72 10.48
C ARG A 113 2.93 4.66 11.03
N PHE A 114 2.01 5.41 10.42
CA PHE A 114 0.61 5.39 10.84
C PHE A 114 -0.03 4.01 10.59
N LEU A 115 0.25 3.35 9.48
CA LEU A 115 -0.20 1.97 9.27
C LEU A 115 0.27 1.05 10.39
N LYS A 116 1.54 1.15 10.79
CA LYS A 116 2.11 0.32 11.87
C LYS A 116 1.45 0.55 13.24
N THR A 117 0.92 1.74 13.52
CA THR A 117 0.13 1.98 14.74
C THR A 117 -1.24 1.30 14.71
N LEU A 118 -1.84 1.13 13.53
CA LEU A 118 -3.15 0.51 13.35
C LEU A 118 -3.06 -1.02 13.19
N ARG A 119 -2.08 -1.45 12.42
CA ARG A 119 -1.84 -2.84 11.99
C ARG A 119 -0.33 -3.10 11.91
N PRO A 120 0.32 -3.45 13.03
CA PRO A 120 1.76 -3.71 13.07
C PRO A 120 2.20 -4.89 12.19
N ASP A 121 1.27 -5.79 11.89
CA ASP A 121 1.43 -6.96 11.03
C ASP A 121 1.47 -6.64 9.53
N LEU A 122 1.01 -5.44 9.12
CA LEU A 122 0.95 -5.03 7.72
C LEU A 122 2.04 -4.03 7.34
N SER A 123 2.31 -3.95 6.05
CA SER A 123 3.19 -2.95 5.43
C SER A 123 2.59 -2.40 4.14
N LEU A 124 3.03 -1.20 3.75
CA LEU A 124 2.79 -0.67 2.42
C LEU A 124 3.67 -1.40 1.40
N LYS A 125 3.14 -1.63 0.19
CA LYS A 125 3.88 -2.22 -0.94
C LYS A 125 3.69 -1.40 -2.20
N VAL A 126 4.78 -0.80 -2.68
CA VAL A 126 4.82 0.09 -3.85
C VAL A 126 5.00 -0.72 -5.12
N TYR A 127 4.18 -0.43 -6.12
CA TYR A 127 4.23 -1.05 -7.45
C TYR A 127 4.67 -0.09 -8.55
N ASP A 128 4.48 1.22 -8.35
CA ASP A 128 5.05 2.28 -9.19
C ASP A 128 5.22 3.58 -8.39
N ALA A 129 6.20 4.42 -8.80
CA ALA A 129 6.53 5.66 -8.12
C ALA A 129 7.02 6.72 -9.12
N ALA A 130 8.27 7.20 -9.01
CA ALA A 130 8.86 8.11 -9.98
C ALA A 130 9.04 7.41 -11.33
N ARG A 131 8.36 7.93 -12.36
CA ARG A 131 8.36 7.39 -13.72
C ARG A 131 8.96 8.42 -14.67
N PRO A 132 10.14 8.19 -15.27
CA PRO A 132 10.71 9.08 -16.27
C PRO A 132 9.78 9.27 -17.48
N MET A 133 9.87 10.45 -18.13
CA MET A 133 9.02 10.78 -19.28
C MET A 133 9.23 9.84 -20.47
N GLU A 134 10.43 9.31 -20.63
CA GLU A 134 10.75 8.34 -21.69
C GLU A 134 9.96 7.03 -21.48
N ILE A 135 9.78 6.61 -20.23
CA ILE A 135 8.96 5.45 -19.88
C ILE A 135 7.46 5.76 -20.05
N GLN A 136 7.03 6.96 -19.66
CA GLN A 136 5.67 7.43 -19.90
C GLN A 136 5.33 7.43 -21.41
N GLN A 137 6.28 7.83 -22.26
CA GLN A 137 6.10 7.80 -23.71
C GLN A 137 5.98 6.37 -24.25
N LYS A 138 6.83 5.43 -23.76
CA LYS A 138 6.71 4.02 -24.10
C LYS A 138 5.33 3.48 -23.72
N MET A 139 4.86 3.80 -22.52
CA MET A 139 3.54 3.40 -22.01
C MET A 139 2.40 3.99 -22.86
N TRP A 140 2.44 5.30 -23.14
CA TRP A 140 1.47 5.98 -23.98
C TRP A 140 1.36 5.36 -25.38
N ASN A 141 2.50 5.05 -26.01
CA ASN A 141 2.53 4.42 -27.33
C ASN A 141 1.85 3.03 -27.38
N ARG A 142 1.66 2.38 -26.22
CA ARG A 142 0.95 1.09 -26.11
C ARG A 142 -0.56 1.23 -26.01
N VAL A 143 -1.05 2.39 -25.57
CA VAL A 143 -2.47 2.58 -25.28
C VAL A 143 -3.12 3.67 -26.11
N LYS A 144 -2.35 4.59 -26.70
CA LYS A 144 -2.89 5.64 -27.58
C LYS A 144 -3.78 5.01 -28.66
N ASP A 145 -4.85 5.68 -28.98
CA ASP A 145 -5.84 5.24 -29.97
C ASP A 145 -6.60 3.94 -29.57
N THR A 146 -6.59 3.60 -28.27
CA THR A 146 -7.37 2.50 -27.70
C THR A 146 -8.29 3.00 -26.57
N PRO A 147 -9.33 2.26 -26.15
CA PRO A 147 -10.15 2.63 -25.00
C PRO A 147 -9.40 2.73 -23.66
N ARG A 148 -8.12 2.37 -23.63
CA ARG A 148 -7.25 2.43 -22.43
C ARG A 148 -6.49 3.75 -22.30
N ASP A 149 -6.49 4.60 -23.34
CA ASP A 149 -5.75 5.87 -23.34
C ASP A 149 -6.22 6.82 -22.24
N ILE A 150 -7.50 6.76 -21.85
CA ILE A 150 -8.08 7.55 -20.75
C ILE A 150 -7.45 7.28 -19.38
N TYR A 151 -6.77 6.14 -19.20
CA TYR A 151 -6.09 5.76 -17.95
C TYR A 151 -4.61 6.13 -17.95
N VAL A 152 -4.05 6.59 -19.07
CA VAL A 152 -2.63 6.91 -19.19
C VAL A 152 -2.46 8.38 -19.56
N SER A 153 -1.73 9.12 -18.71
CA SER A 153 -1.47 10.53 -18.99
C SER A 153 -0.66 10.71 -20.26
N ASN A 154 -1.16 11.54 -21.20
CA ASN A 154 -0.47 11.85 -22.44
C ASN A 154 0.81 12.66 -22.16
N PRO A 155 2.00 12.20 -22.60
CA PRO A 155 3.27 12.91 -22.42
C PRO A 155 3.29 14.30 -23.06
N ALA A 156 2.65 14.47 -24.22
CA ALA A 156 2.55 15.75 -24.91
C ALA A 156 1.84 16.84 -24.07
N HIS A 157 1.05 16.44 -23.08
CA HIS A 157 0.37 17.33 -22.15
C HIS A 157 1.10 17.42 -20.78
N GLY A 158 2.41 17.13 -20.74
CA GLY A 158 3.25 17.19 -19.53
C GLY A 158 3.13 15.99 -18.61
N GLY A 159 2.67 14.85 -19.11
CA GLY A 159 2.64 13.60 -18.36
C GLY A 159 1.67 13.57 -17.19
N GLY A 160 1.86 12.63 -16.27
CA GLY A 160 1.09 12.42 -15.03
C GLY A 160 1.92 12.72 -13.78
N MET A 161 1.32 12.47 -12.60
CA MET A 161 1.95 12.80 -11.32
C MET A 161 3.17 11.91 -10.99
N HIS A 162 3.23 10.69 -11.52
CA HIS A 162 4.42 9.83 -11.45
C HIS A 162 5.65 10.49 -12.12
N ASN A 163 5.43 11.29 -13.16
CA ASN A 163 6.52 11.96 -13.88
C ASN A 163 7.14 13.12 -13.10
N TYR A 164 6.57 13.49 -11.95
CA TYR A 164 7.14 14.44 -10.99
C TYR A 164 7.65 13.73 -9.72
N GLY A 165 7.51 12.40 -9.62
CA GLY A 165 7.78 11.66 -8.39
C GLY A 165 6.84 12.01 -7.24
N MET A 166 5.62 12.47 -7.56
CA MET A 166 4.61 12.95 -6.62
C MET A 166 3.36 12.05 -6.61
N ALA A 167 3.46 10.85 -7.15
CA ALA A 167 2.43 9.81 -7.10
C ALA A 167 3.01 8.44 -6.79
N VAL A 168 2.15 7.55 -6.26
CA VAL A 168 2.46 6.14 -6.04
C VAL A 168 1.28 5.27 -6.45
N ASP A 169 1.59 4.09 -7.03
CA ASP A 169 0.68 2.96 -7.12
C ASP A 169 1.05 1.97 -6.01
N ILE A 170 0.11 1.70 -5.10
CA ILE A 170 0.44 1.11 -3.81
C ILE A 170 -0.69 0.22 -3.27
N THR A 171 -0.33 -0.78 -2.47
CA THR A 171 -1.26 -1.64 -1.75
C THR A 171 -0.78 -1.97 -0.34
N LEU A 172 -1.54 -2.79 0.37
CA LEU A 172 -1.18 -3.38 1.66
C LEU A 172 -0.66 -4.80 1.45
N CYS A 173 0.34 -5.20 2.24
CA CYS A 173 0.84 -6.57 2.28
C CYS A 173 1.11 -7.03 3.71
N ASP A 174 1.13 -8.34 3.91
CA ASP A 174 1.51 -8.99 5.17
C ASP A 174 3.05 -9.03 5.36
N ALA A 175 3.49 -9.65 6.45
CA ALA A 175 4.91 -9.79 6.78
C ALA A 175 5.70 -10.65 5.76
N ARG A 176 5.04 -11.50 4.98
CA ARG A 176 5.66 -12.29 3.89
C ARG A 176 5.76 -11.50 2.60
N GLY A 177 5.11 -10.34 2.52
CA GLY A 177 5.00 -9.53 1.32
C GLY A 177 3.82 -9.93 0.41
N ASP A 178 2.93 -10.82 0.88
CA ASP A 178 1.72 -11.18 0.16
C ASP A 178 0.69 -10.06 0.27
N THR A 179 0.09 -9.68 -0.86
CA THR A 179 -0.87 -8.56 -0.91
C THR A 179 -2.22 -8.95 -0.34
N LEU A 180 -2.84 -8.05 0.40
CA LEU A 180 -4.20 -8.22 0.86
C LEU A 180 -5.19 -8.22 -0.31
N PRO A 181 -6.32 -8.96 -0.21
CA PRO A 181 -7.38 -8.89 -1.21
C PRO A 181 -7.92 -7.46 -1.37
N MET A 182 -7.87 -6.91 -2.58
CA MET A 182 -8.37 -5.57 -2.93
C MET A 182 -9.53 -5.62 -3.93
N GLY A 183 -10.00 -6.83 -4.31
CA GLY A 183 -11.10 -7.03 -5.26
C GLY A 183 -10.69 -6.95 -6.73
N THR A 184 -9.66 -6.20 -7.07
CA THR A 184 -9.01 -6.20 -8.39
C THR A 184 -7.50 -6.16 -8.22
N LYS A 185 -6.77 -6.55 -9.27
CA LYS A 185 -5.33 -6.24 -9.36
C LYS A 185 -5.13 -4.72 -9.55
N ILE A 186 -3.93 -4.23 -9.24
CA ILE A 186 -3.46 -2.93 -9.71
C ILE A 186 -3.48 -2.94 -11.24
N ASP A 187 -3.70 -1.79 -11.88
CA ASP A 187 -3.88 -1.64 -13.33
C ASP A 187 -5.09 -2.38 -13.94
N HIS A 188 -6.04 -2.80 -13.11
CA HIS A 188 -7.31 -3.29 -13.62
C HIS A 188 -8.19 -2.13 -14.10
N MET A 189 -8.03 -1.76 -15.37
CA MET A 189 -8.65 -0.60 -16.03
C MET A 189 -10.15 -0.82 -16.27
N SER A 190 -10.96 -0.77 -15.19
CA SER A 190 -12.43 -0.89 -15.25
C SER A 190 -13.10 -0.21 -14.06
N SER A 191 -14.42 -0.06 -14.13
CA SER A 191 -15.23 0.50 -13.04
C SER A 191 -15.15 -0.27 -11.72
N ALA A 192 -14.68 -1.54 -11.73
CA ALA A 192 -14.44 -2.32 -10.52
C ALA A 192 -13.27 -1.75 -9.67
N SER A 193 -12.42 -0.92 -10.27
CA SER A 193 -11.32 -0.23 -9.60
C SER A 193 -11.69 1.16 -9.06
N HIS A 194 -12.85 1.69 -9.42
CA HIS A 194 -13.28 3.03 -9.05
C HIS A 194 -13.71 3.09 -7.58
N ILE A 195 -13.19 4.07 -6.84
CA ILE A 195 -13.51 4.25 -5.41
C ILE A 195 -14.92 4.82 -5.17
N ASP A 196 -15.45 5.59 -6.11
CA ASP A 196 -16.81 6.13 -6.07
C ASP A 196 -17.89 5.08 -6.40
N ARG A 197 -17.49 3.89 -6.86
CA ARG A 197 -18.40 2.78 -7.15
C ARG A 197 -18.41 1.70 -6.06
N GLU A 198 -17.59 1.81 -5.02
CA GLU A 198 -17.41 0.75 -4.02
C GLU A 198 -18.71 0.34 -3.34
N ALA A 199 -19.57 1.28 -2.96
CA ALA A 199 -20.87 0.96 -2.35
C ALA A 199 -21.73 0.08 -3.26
N THR A 200 -21.85 0.43 -4.54
CA THR A 200 -22.59 -0.33 -5.55
C THR A 200 -21.93 -1.69 -5.84
N LEU A 201 -20.59 -1.75 -5.85
CA LEU A 201 -19.86 -3.00 -6.06
C LEU A 201 -20.05 -3.97 -4.89
N VAL A 202 -20.10 -3.46 -3.65
CA VAL A 202 -20.36 -4.26 -2.45
C VAL A 202 -21.81 -4.77 -2.46
N SER A 203 -22.81 -3.90 -2.69
CA SER A 203 -24.21 -4.28 -2.68
C SER A 203 -24.57 -5.29 -3.80
N SER A 204 -23.83 -5.26 -4.90
CA SER A 204 -24.00 -6.23 -6.01
C SER A 204 -23.11 -7.48 -5.88
N GLY A 205 -22.37 -7.65 -4.79
CA GLY A 205 -21.49 -8.80 -4.56
C GLY A 205 -20.22 -8.82 -5.42
N ARG A 206 -19.94 -7.75 -6.21
CA ARG A 206 -18.76 -7.66 -7.09
C ARG A 206 -17.48 -7.21 -6.37
N LEU A 207 -17.61 -6.65 -5.17
CA LEU A 207 -16.51 -6.33 -4.27
C LEU A 207 -16.82 -6.96 -2.92
N SER A 208 -15.96 -7.86 -2.44
CA SER A 208 -16.16 -8.48 -1.13
C SER A 208 -16.04 -7.46 0.00
N PRO A 209 -16.75 -7.63 1.13
CA PRO A 209 -16.61 -6.78 2.31
C PRO A 209 -15.16 -6.66 2.80
N THR A 210 -14.39 -7.75 2.74
CA THR A 210 -12.98 -7.77 3.11
C THR A 210 -12.15 -6.87 2.19
N ALA A 211 -12.31 -6.99 0.87
CA ALA A 211 -11.58 -6.16 -0.08
C ALA A 211 -11.96 -4.68 0.06
N HIS A 212 -13.24 -4.38 0.31
CA HIS A 212 -13.69 -3.01 0.60
C HIS A 212 -13.03 -2.45 1.87
N SER A 213 -13.01 -3.21 2.96
CA SER A 213 -12.35 -2.80 4.21
C SER A 213 -10.84 -2.57 4.02
N ASN A 214 -10.17 -3.41 3.23
CA ASN A 214 -8.75 -3.22 2.92
C ASN A 214 -8.50 -1.94 2.10
N ARG A 215 -9.34 -1.65 1.10
CA ARG A 215 -9.26 -0.37 0.35
C ARG A 215 -9.50 0.84 1.27
N GLN A 216 -10.46 0.74 2.19
CA GLN A 216 -10.73 1.80 3.17
C GLN A 216 -9.54 2.02 4.11
N LEU A 217 -8.92 0.95 4.61
CA LEU A 217 -7.71 1.04 5.44
C LEU A 217 -6.57 1.71 4.67
N LEU A 218 -6.30 1.29 3.44
CA LEU A 218 -5.28 1.91 2.59
C LEU A 218 -5.54 3.41 2.42
N ARG A 219 -6.77 3.82 2.04
CA ARG A 219 -7.12 5.23 1.89
C ARG A 219 -7.00 6.03 3.19
N ARG A 220 -7.40 5.45 4.32
CA ARG A 220 -7.26 6.09 5.64
C ARG A 220 -5.79 6.37 5.94
N VAL A 221 -4.93 5.39 5.73
CA VAL A 221 -3.49 5.48 5.98
C VAL A 221 -2.84 6.53 5.07
N MET A 222 -3.13 6.48 3.78
CA MET A 222 -2.55 7.41 2.80
C MET A 222 -3.04 8.85 3.04
N ARG A 223 -4.34 9.05 3.31
CA ARG A 223 -4.90 10.38 3.61
C ARG A 223 -4.32 10.99 4.88
N HIS A 224 -4.04 10.20 5.90
CA HIS A 224 -3.40 10.66 7.13
C HIS A 224 -2.06 11.38 6.85
N ALA A 225 -1.32 10.90 5.87
CA ALA A 225 -0.04 11.46 5.44
C ALA A 225 -0.17 12.49 4.29
N GLY A 226 -1.37 12.98 4.00
CA GLY A 226 -1.61 14.02 3.01
C GLY A 226 -1.75 13.54 1.56
N TRP A 227 -1.79 12.24 1.32
CA TRP A 227 -2.00 11.69 -0.02
C TRP A 227 -3.47 11.75 -0.43
N MET A 228 -3.73 12.09 -1.68
CA MET A 228 -5.04 12.20 -2.29
C MET A 228 -5.31 11.01 -3.21
N PRO A 229 -6.37 10.21 -2.97
CA PRO A 229 -6.72 9.08 -3.83
C PRO A 229 -7.24 9.56 -5.18
N LEU A 230 -6.99 8.79 -6.24
CA LEU A 230 -7.59 8.98 -7.55
C LEU A 230 -8.95 8.26 -7.60
N ARG A 231 -9.97 8.93 -8.13
CA ARG A 231 -11.35 8.42 -8.17
C ARG A 231 -11.50 7.10 -8.94
N THR A 232 -10.76 6.93 -10.01
CA THR A 232 -10.86 5.79 -10.94
C THR A 232 -9.94 4.61 -10.60
N GLU A 233 -9.06 4.76 -9.60
CA GLU A 233 -8.01 3.79 -9.29
C GLU A 233 -7.79 3.72 -7.78
N TRP A 234 -8.18 2.61 -7.14
CA TRP A 234 -8.09 2.44 -5.68
C TRP A 234 -6.63 2.43 -5.16
N TRP A 235 -5.67 2.12 -6.03
CA TRP A 235 -4.23 1.99 -5.71
C TRP A 235 -3.45 3.30 -5.89
N HIS A 236 -3.97 4.26 -6.70
CA HIS A 236 -3.25 5.45 -7.08
C HIS A 236 -3.48 6.62 -6.12
N PHE A 237 -2.38 7.22 -5.67
CA PHE A 237 -2.40 8.38 -4.78
C PHE A 237 -1.44 9.46 -5.25
N ASN A 238 -1.90 10.70 -5.25
CA ASN A 238 -1.13 11.91 -5.55
C ASN A 238 -0.83 12.68 -4.27
N LEU A 239 0.38 13.23 -4.12
CA LEU A 239 0.71 14.07 -2.95
C LEU A 239 0.29 15.54 -3.14
N CYS A 240 0.14 16.01 -4.36
CA CYS A 240 -0.34 17.36 -4.66
C CYS A 240 -1.20 17.38 -5.92
N SER A 241 -1.82 18.52 -6.20
CA SER A 241 -2.57 18.71 -7.44
C SER A 241 -1.64 18.77 -8.67
N ARG A 242 -2.20 18.48 -9.86
CA ARG A 242 -1.45 18.61 -11.12
C ARG A 242 -1.00 20.06 -11.37
N ALA A 243 -1.82 21.04 -11.00
CA ALA A 243 -1.46 22.46 -11.10
C ALA A 243 -0.23 22.79 -10.23
N THR A 244 -0.25 22.36 -8.97
CA THR A 244 0.89 22.49 -8.04
C THR A 244 2.14 21.79 -8.58
N ALA A 245 1.98 20.58 -9.12
CA ALA A 245 3.11 19.83 -9.65
C ALA A 245 3.78 20.59 -10.82
N ARG A 246 2.99 21.06 -11.77
CA ARG A 246 3.50 21.83 -12.92
C ARG A 246 4.18 23.15 -12.54
N GLN A 247 3.69 23.79 -11.50
CA GLN A 247 4.23 25.08 -11.04
C GLN A 247 5.54 24.92 -10.26
N HIS A 248 5.71 23.85 -9.48
CA HIS A 248 6.77 23.78 -8.47
C HIS A 248 7.78 22.64 -8.68
N TYR A 249 7.51 21.70 -9.57
CA TYR A 249 8.37 20.52 -9.76
C TYR A 249 8.73 20.34 -11.24
N LYS A 250 9.91 19.80 -11.47
CA LYS A 250 10.36 19.44 -12.81
C LYS A 250 9.90 18.02 -13.14
N VAL A 251 9.54 17.78 -14.39
CA VAL A 251 9.33 16.43 -14.88
C VAL A 251 10.65 15.67 -14.92
N ILE A 252 10.58 14.38 -14.62
CA ILE A 252 11.73 13.49 -14.63
C ILE A 252 12.07 13.13 -16.07
N THR A 253 13.31 13.40 -16.47
CA THR A 253 13.91 12.93 -17.73
C THR A 253 15.21 12.19 -17.43
N LEU A 254 15.64 11.32 -18.35
CA LEU A 254 16.87 10.52 -18.19
C LEU A 254 18.09 11.13 -18.89
N HIS A 255 17.95 12.32 -19.45
CA HIS A 255 19.01 13.06 -20.17
C HIS A 255 19.78 13.98 -19.25
#